data_97875a62e932664adad8730dfd558749
#
_entry.id   97875a62e932664adad8730dfd558749
#
_cell.length_a   1.000
_cell.length_b   1.000
_cell.length_c   1.000
_cell.angle_alpha   90.00
_cell.angle_beta   90.00
_cell.angle_gamma   90.00
#
_symmetry.space_group_name_H-M   'P 1'
#
loop_
_entity.id
_entity.type
_entity.pdbx_description
1 polymer ?
#
loop_
_entity_poly.entity_id
_entity_poly.type
_entity_poly.pdbx_seq_one_letter_code
_entity_poly.pdbx_strand_id
1 'polypeptide(L)'
;MNIAIVGLLLIVVVLFIWLNNTYKKRVSFIDNELKFFKKEKEYYSEAMMVYSKDRKIIFANKAAVTLLSLEKEKNGYLLKSNLELKITNAESMDFFDALERRSNATEESFEFKGIILSVDGKKKIVTMYVDRSAWNVDGTVTCVIDTASADTNEIHKSDGKVDFLTGMPSQFTSLSDINTLVIESQKKSESFALFLMGIDHFSDIQTTLGQAFSNNILKNMATYFRENPDENRKIYRMDCDKFLLVIKHVDEDELARKVARKLIMDISNYFKGDANTRLTVSFGVAMYPTHGENATKLINHVYIALDAAQKDSVSNIDIFTTESQVVHKSDVKMNEEIAKGLKNKEFLLYYQPVFNLKEEKMIGAEALIRWNHPKMGLVAPDKFLEVAEKTGLIVDIGEYVFREAMKQRKQWDELGFNKFKITLNLSLREMQVDALIKKINILFDEYAVDPLDFNLDITEKDAMSNIDKTVIDFSLFKELGLSISLDHFGAGYSSLKHLQILPLSMLKIDRSLIFDLSSNLDHQMAVKAIVNLAHTLGYEVVAEGVETAKEVKILNHLNCDHAQGYLFSRPLPVFEFQELLR
;
A
#
# COMPACT_ATOMS: atom_id res chain seq x y z
N MET A 1 -4.88 2.30 63.13
CA MET A 1 -5.43 1.23 62.24
C MET A 1 -6.50 1.75 61.27
N ASN A 2 -7.30 2.76 61.63
CA ASN A 2 -8.43 3.25 60.78
C ASN A 2 -8.04 4.14 59.60
N ILE A 3 -6.92 4.88 59.63
CA ILE A 3 -6.55 5.81 58.56
C ILE A 3 -6.02 5.05 57.33
N ALA A 4 -5.26 3.96 57.54
CA ALA A 4 -4.76 3.13 56.45
C ALA A 4 -5.87 2.38 55.71
N ILE A 5 -6.91 1.95 56.39
CA ILE A 5 -8.07 1.26 55.81
C ILE A 5 -8.91 2.23 54.97
N VAL A 6 -9.10 3.48 55.45
CA VAL A 6 -9.82 4.52 54.71
C VAL A 6 -9.06 4.94 53.46
N GLY A 7 -7.69 5.03 53.52
CA GLY A 7 -6.84 5.29 52.37
C GLY A 7 -6.92 4.20 51.32
N LEU A 8 -6.92 2.93 51.74
CA LEU A 8 -7.02 1.78 50.81
C LEU A 8 -8.40 1.74 50.13
N LEU A 9 -9.47 2.02 50.85
CA LEU A 9 -10.85 2.10 50.34
C LEU A 9 -10.96 3.23 49.29
N LEU A 10 -10.36 4.40 49.54
CA LEU A 10 -10.36 5.52 48.61
C LEU A 10 -9.63 5.18 47.31
N ILE A 11 -8.47 4.50 47.39
CA ILE A 11 -7.72 4.04 46.21
C ILE A 11 -8.54 3.03 45.40
N VAL A 12 -9.22 2.08 46.07
CA VAL A 12 -10.09 1.11 45.38
C VAL A 12 -11.26 1.78 44.69
N VAL A 13 -11.89 2.78 45.34
CA VAL A 13 -13.00 3.55 44.74
C VAL A 13 -12.50 4.39 43.54
N VAL A 14 -11.36 5.04 43.64
CA VAL A 14 -10.76 5.81 42.54
C VAL A 14 -10.39 4.90 41.39
N LEU A 15 -9.78 3.75 41.64
CA LEU A 15 -9.48 2.72 40.65
C LEU A 15 -10.76 2.18 39.97
N PHE A 16 -11.81 1.95 40.72
CA PHE A 16 -13.10 1.48 40.20
C PHE A 16 -13.76 2.54 39.32
N ILE A 17 -13.74 3.82 39.72
CA ILE A 17 -14.25 4.93 38.92
C ILE A 17 -13.43 5.11 37.66
N TRP A 18 -12.11 5.02 37.74
CA TRP A 18 -11.19 5.12 36.58
C TRP A 18 -11.40 3.95 35.59
N LEU A 19 -11.49 2.71 36.10
CA LEU A 19 -11.79 1.53 35.29
C LEU A 19 -13.17 1.64 34.62
N ASN A 20 -14.19 2.10 35.34
CA ASN A 20 -15.53 2.25 34.80
C ASN A 20 -15.62 3.38 33.75
N ASN A 21 -14.88 4.49 33.95
CA ASN A 21 -14.79 5.56 32.95
C ASN A 21 -13.97 5.13 31.69
N THR A 22 -12.92 4.37 31.89
CA THR A 22 -12.12 3.80 30.78
C THR A 22 -12.94 2.77 30.01
N TYR A 23 -13.70 1.93 30.70
CA TYR A 23 -14.64 0.99 30.10
C TYR A 23 -15.76 1.70 29.32
N LYS A 24 -16.37 2.75 29.88
CA LYS A 24 -17.40 3.55 29.18
C LYS A 24 -16.85 4.28 27.96
N LYS A 25 -15.64 4.83 28.03
CA LYS A 25 -14.97 5.44 26.87
C LYS A 25 -14.68 4.41 25.77
N ARG A 26 -14.19 3.21 26.13
CA ARG A 26 -13.98 2.10 25.19
C ARG A 26 -15.28 1.63 24.55
N VAL A 27 -16.34 1.44 25.32
CA VAL A 27 -17.66 1.04 24.81
C VAL A 27 -18.23 2.11 23.87
N SER A 28 -18.11 3.40 24.21
CA SER A 28 -18.56 4.50 23.37
C SER A 28 -17.74 4.61 22.06
N PHE A 29 -16.45 4.34 22.10
CA PHE A 29 -15.59 4.32 20.94
C PHE A 29 -15.98 3.16 20.00
N ILE A 30 -16.14 1.95 20.54
CA ILE A 30 -16.58 0.77 19.79
C ILE A 30 -17.97 0.99 19.19
N ASP A 31 -18.89 1.62 19.91
CA ASP A 31 -20.26 1.88 19.43
C ASP A 31 -20.27 2.92 18.29
N ASN A 32 -19.35 3.89 18.31
CA ASN A 32 -19.18 4.86 17.22
C ASN A 32 -18.50 4.24 16.00
N GLU A 33 -17.48 3.42 16.16
CA GLU A 33 -16.86 2.66 15.06
C GLU A 33 -17.86 1.67 14.45
N LEU A 34 -18.64 0.98 15.27
CA LEU A 34 -19.69 0.08 14.80
C LEU A 34 -20.79 0.84 14.04
N LYS A 35 -21.14 2.06 14.46
CA LYS A 35 -22.10 2.92 13.74
C LYS A 35 -21.55 3.40 12.40
N PHE A 36 -20.27 3.78 12.34
CA PHE A 36 -19.60 4.16 11.10
C PHE A 36 -19.52 2.96 10.14
N PHE A 37 -19.06 1.82 10.64
CA PHE A 37 -19.00 0.56 9.90
C PHE A 37 -20.38 0.11 9.38
N LYS A 38 -21.43 0.19 10.21
CA LYS A 38 -22.80 -0.12 9.83
C LYS A 38 -23.28 0.77 8.69
N LYS A 39 -22.95 2.06 8.71
CA LYS A 39 -23.38 3.03 7.69
C LYS A 39 -22.68 2.82 6.35
N GLU A 40 -21.39 2.49 6.39
CA GLU A 40 -20.56 2.28 5.18
C GLU A 40 -20.87 0.93 4.52
N LYS A 41 -21.09 -0.13 5.31
CA LYS A 41 -21.29 -1.50 4.82
C LYS A 41 -22.76 -1.84 4.46
N GLU A 42 -23.71 -0.98 4.76
CA GLU A 42 -25.13 -1.17 4.39
C GLU A 42 -25.36 -1.15 2.87
N TYR A 43 -24.41 -0.55 2.11
CA TYR A 43 -24.46 -0.38 0.66
C TYR A 43 -23.68 -1.43 -0.14
N TYR A 44 -23.00 -2.37 0.51
CA TYR A 44 -22.31 -3.45 -0.21
C TYR A 44 -23.32 -4.45 -0.79
N SER A 45 -23.07 -4.85 -2.05
CA SER A 45 -23.88 -5.86 -2.75
C SER A 45 -23.67 -7.28 -2.19
N GLU A 46 -22.55 -7.51 -1.54
CA GLU A 46 -22.21 -8.79 -0.92
C GLU A 46 -22.88 -8.94 0.45
N ALA A 47 -23.33 -10.15 0.77
CA ALA A 47 -23.96 -10.41 2.06
C ALA A 47 -22.90 -10.45 3.17
N MET A 48 -23.01 -9.53 4.13
CA MET A 48 -22.03 -9.40 5.21
C MET A 48 -22.69 -9.49 6.57
N MET A 49 -22.12 -10.28 7.47
CA MET A 49 -22.57 -10.37 8.86
C MET A 49 -21.40 -10.41 9.83
N VAL A 50 -21.67 -9.98 11.08
CA VAL A 50 -20.75 -10.10 12.22
C VAL A 50 -21.47 -10.84 13.33
N TYR A 51 -20.83 -11.86 13.91
CA TYR A 51 -21.40 -12.62 15.02
C TYR A 51 -20.42 -12.80 16.18
N SER A 52 -20.96 -13.00 17.38
CA SER A 52 -20.18 -13.24 18.60
C SER A 52 -19.86 -14.71 18.79
N LYS A 53 -18.95 -15.03 19.73
CA LYS A 53 -18.66 -16.41 20.16
C LYS A 53 -19.91 -17.18 20.63
N ASP A 54 -20.92 -16.47 21.14
CA ASP A 54 -22.20 -17.05 21.57
C ASP A 54 -23.18 -17.23 20.40
N ARG A 55 -22.70 -17.19 19.16
CA ARG A 55 -23.48 -17.36 17.91
C ARG A 55 -24.58 -16.31 17.70
N LYS A 56 -24.46 -15.14 18.35
CA LYS A 56 -25.40 -14.02 18.16
C LYS A 56 -24.94 -13.13 17.01
N ILE A 57 -25.80 -12.91 16.03
CA ILE A 57 -25.52 -12.00 14.92
C ILE A 57 -25.72 -10.57 15.41
N ILE A 58 -24.62 -9.83 15.54
CA ILE A 58 -24.57 -8.46 16.03
C ILE A 58 -24.88 -7.47 14.92
N PHE A 59 -24.45 -7.79 13.69
CA PHE A 59 -24.65 -6.98 12.50
C PHE A 59 -24.92 -7.87 11.29
N ALA A 60 -25.81 -7.43 10.41
CA ALA A 60 -26.01 -7.98 9.07
C ALA A 60 -26.44 -6.86 8.13
N ASN A 61 -25.83 -6.76 6.94
CA ASN A 61 -26.28 -5.82 5.93
C ASN A 61 -27.54 -6.33 5.22
N LYS A 62 -28.16 -5.47 4.39
CA LYS A 62 -29.41 -5.80 3.70
C LYS A 62 -29.31 -7.07 2.84
N ALA A 63 -28.16 -7.30 2.20
CA ALA A 63 -27.92 -8.50 1.40
C ALA A 63 -27.88 -9.77 2.27
N ALA A 64 -27.20 -9.73 3.43
CA ALA A 64 -27.17 -10.85 4.39
C ALA A 64 -28.55 -11.12 5.01
N VAL A 65 -29.29 -10.08 5.38
CA VAL A 65 -30.66 -10.22 5.91
C VAL A 65 -31.57 -10.93 4.90
N THR A 66 -31.47 -10.57 3.62
CA THR A 66 -32.27 -11.19 2.56
C THR A 66 -31.80 -12.63 2.26
N LEU A 67 -30.48 -12.84 2.17
CA LEU A 67 -29.90 -14.14 1.82
C LEU A 67 -30.18 -15.18 2.89
N LEU A 68 -29.98 -14.80 4.16
CA LEU A 68 -30.09 -15.71 5.32
C LEU A 68 -31.47 -15.65 5.98
N SER A 69 -32.40 -14.84 5.45
CA SER A 69 -33.75 -14.62 6.00
C SER A 69 -33.74 -14.26 7.49
N LEU A 70 -32.85 -13.33 7.87
CA LEU A 70 -32.68 -12.93 9.26
C LEU A 70 -33.85 -12.08 9.75
N GLU A 71 -34.28 -12.28 11.00
CA GLU A 71 -35.24 -11.42 11.70
C GLU A 71 -34.50 -10.41 12.59
N LYS A 72 -34.94 -9.13 12.53
CA LYS A 72 -34.35 -8.06 13.33
C LYS A 72 -34.86 -8.12 14.75
N GLU A 73 -33.96 -8.18 15.72
CA GLU A 73 -34.22 -8.06 17.14
C GLU A 73 -33.73 -6.74 17.74
N LYS A 74 -34.07 -6.48 19.03
CA LYS A 74 -33.71 -5.23 19.72
C LYS A 74 -32.20 -4.97 19.77
N ASN A 75 -31.35 -6.03 19.80
CA ASN A 75 -29.90 -5.97 19.92
C ASN A 75 -29.17 -6.83 18.89
N GLY A 76 -29.73 -7.02 17.69
CA GLY A 76 -29.08 -7.81 16.66
C GLY A 76 -30.05 -8.45 15.67
N TYR A 77 -29.71 -9.65 15.22
CA TYR A 77 -30.52 -10.42 14.27
C TYR A 77 -30.60 -11.87 14.72
N LEU A 78 -31.75 -12.48 14.51
CA LEU A 78 -31.99 -13.90 14.76
C LEU A 78 -31.98 -14.67 13.43
N LEU A 79 -31.25 -15.77 13.40
CA LEU A 79 -31.32 -16.74 12.32
C LEU A 79 -32.59 -17.56 12.49
N LYS A 80 -33.50 -17.57 11.49
CA LYS A 80 -34.66 -18.48 11.54
C LYS A 80 -34.17 -19.92 11.61
N SER A 81 -34.70 -20.69 12.53
CA SER A 81 -34.36 -22.09 12.74
C SER A 81 -34.34 -22.88 11.45
N ASN A 82 -33.27 -23.68 11.24
CA ASN A 82 -33.02 -24.62 10.15
C ASN A 82 -32.31 -24.05 8.89
N LEU A 83 -31.44 -23.06 9.01
CA LEU A 83 -30.51 -22.77 7.94
C LEU A 83 -29.40 -23.83 7.97
N GLU A 84 -29.39 -24.73 7.01
CA GLU A 84 -28.35 -25.74 6.85
C GLU A 84 -27.31 -25.27 5.84
N LEU A 85 -26.04 -25.37 6.20
CA LEU A 85 -24.91 -25.17 5.30
C LEU A 85 -24.33 -26.53 4.91
N LYS A 86 -24.37 -26.83 3.63
CA LYS A 86 -23.72 -28.03 3.09
C LYS A 86 -22.35 -27.65 2.52
N ILE A 87 -21.30 -28.08 3.19
CA ILE A 87 -19.94 -27.96 2.67
C ILE A 87 -19.77 -29.00 1.54
N THR A 88 -19.15 -28.61 0.43
CA THR A 88 -18.87 -29.52 -0.71
C THR A 88 -18.23 -30.82 -0.23
N ASN A 89 -18.87 -31.96 -0.49
CA ASN A 89 -18.49 -33.33 -0.09
C ASN A 89 -18.69 -33.72 1.40
N ALA A 90 -19.44 -32.96 2.19
CA ALA A 90 -19.79 -33.30 3.57
C ALA A 90 -21.31 -33.40 3.77
N GLU A 91 -21.73 -34.02 4.88
CA GLU A 91 -23.12 -34.01 5.32
C GLU A 91 -23.59 -32.58 5.64
N SER A 92 -24.90 -32.36 5.50
CA SER A 92 -25.56 -31.10 5.89
C SER A 92 -25.37 -30.83 7.37
N MET A 93 -24.95 -29.62 7.74
CA MET A 93 -24.64 -29.19 9.10
C MET A 93 -25.35 -27.89 9.42
N ASP A 94 -25.52 -27.61 10.72
CA ASP A 94 -25.89 -26.29 11.19
C ASP A 94 -24.89 -25.24 10.70
N PHE A 95 -25.40 -24.05 10.37
CA PHE A 95 -24.61 -22.97 9.80
C PHE A 95 -23.38 -22.59 10.64
N PHE A 96 -23.57 -22.45 11.95
CA PHE A 96 -22.48 -22.08 12.85
C PHE A 96 -21.53 -23.27 13.12
N ASP A 97 -22.05 -24.50 13.18
CA ASP A 97 -21.20 -25.70 13.33
C ASP A 97 -20.28 -25.89 12.14
N ALA A 98 -20.76 -25.55 10.93
CA ALA A 98 -19.95 -25.59 9.72
C ALA A 98 -18.84 -24.55 9.73
N LEU A 99 -19.12 -23.34 10.23
CA LEU A 99 -18.13 -22.28 10.42
C LEU A 99 -17.10 -22.62 11.49
N GLU A 100 -17.51 -23.28 12.58
CA GLU A 100 -16.62 -23.63 13.71
C GLU A 100 -15.73 -24.85 13.41
N ARG A 101 -16.19 -25.89 12.69
CA ARG A 101 -15.40 -27.08 12.40
C ARG A 101 -14.12 -26.79 11.61
N ARG A 102 -14.11 -25.77 10.76
CA ARG A 102 -12.89 -25.33 10.07
C ARG A 102 -12.06 -24.36 10.90
N SER A 103 -12.61 -23.85 11.98
CA SER A 103 -11.97 -22.86 12.84
C SER A 103 -10.90 -23.41 13.79
N ASN A 104 -10.70 -24.71 13.87
CA ASN A 104 -9.63 -25.34 14.65
C ASN A 104 -8.24 -25.26 13.99
N ALA A 105 -8.13 -24.61 12.81
CA ALA A 105 -6.86 -24.23 12.21
C ALA A 105 -6.39 -22.90 12.82
N THR A 106 -5.10 -22.77 13.00
CA THR A 106 -4.38 -21.61 13.57
C THR A 106 -4.39 -20.35 12.69
N GLU A 107 -5.31 -20.24 11.73
CA GLU A 107 -5.40 -19.14 10.76
C GLU A 107 -6.38 -18.08 11.25
N GLU A 108 -5.95 -16.82 11.19
CA GLU A 108 -6.75 -15.64 11.56
C GLU A 108 -7.88 -15.37 10.56
N SER A 109 -7.73 -15.80 9.30
CA SER A 109 -8.75 -15.70 8.26
C SER A 109 -8.75 -16.95 7.37
N PHE A 110 -9.92 -17.37 6.87
CA PHE A 110 -10.05 -18.50 5.97
C PHE A 110 -11.23 -18.34 5.01
N GLU A 111 -11.10 -18.95 3.83
CA GLU A 111 -12.13 -19.03 2.80
C GLU A 111 -12.66 -20.46 2.69
N PHE A 112 -13.97 -20.62 2.48
CA PHE A 112 -14.54 -21.90 2.09
C PHE A 112 -15.79 -21.74 1.21
N LYS A 113 -16.04 -22.78 0.39
CA LYS A 113 -17.22 -22.84 -0.47
C LYS A 113 -18.25 -23.77 0.13
N GLY A 114 -19.49 -23.33 0.14
CA GLY A 114 -20.61 -24.08 0.65
C GLY A 114 -21.89 -23.85 -0.14
N ILE A 115 -22.92 -24.62 0.19
CA ILE A 115 -24.26 -24.45 -0.37
C ILE A 115 -25.19 -24.08 0.77
N ILE A 116 -25.77 -22.88 0.72
CA ILE A 116 -26.83 -22.48 1.63
C ILE A 116 -28.17 -22.97 1.07
N LEU A 117 -28.92 -23.65 1.91
CA LEU A 117 -30.33 -23.98 1.66
C LEU A 117 -31.18 -22.83 2.19
N SER A 118 -31.73 -22.03 1.30
CA SER A 118 -32.61 -20.93 1.67
C SER A 118 -33.94 -21.49 2.23
N VAL A 119 -34.62 -20.69 3.05
CA VAL A 119 -35.91 -21.05 3.68
C VAL A 119 -37.01 -21.40 2.64
N ASP A 120 -36.89 -20.89 1.41
CA ASP A 120 -37.76 -21.23 0.27
C ASP A 120 -37.33 -22.51 -0.47
N GLY A 121 -36.39 -23.26 0.07
CA GLY A 121 -35.89 -24.53 -0.50
C GLY A 121 -34.94 -24.37 -1.68
N LYS A 122 -34.57 -23.15 -2.06
CA LYS A 122 -33.61 -22.91 -3.13
C LYS A 122 -32.18 -23.09 -2.61
N LYS A 123 -31.38 -23.81 -3.40
CA LYS A 123 -29.95 -24.00 -3.13
C LYS A 123 -29.17 -22.80 -3.71
N LYS A 124 -28.38 -22.13 -2.88
CA LYS A 124 -27.44 -21.11 -3.33
C LYS A 124 -26.01 -21.54 -3.01
N ILE A 125 -25.16 -21.56 -4.02
CA ILE A 125 -23.72 -21.77 -3.83
C ILE A 125 -23.15 -20.47 -3.32
N VAL A 126 -22.35 -20.52 -2.27
CA VAL A 126 -21.74 -19.35 -1.63
C VAL A 126 -20.25 -19.59 -1.41
N THR A 127 -19.48 -18.55 -1.56
CA THR A 127 -18.10 -18.48 -1.06
C THR A 127 -18.12 -17.64 0.20
N MET A 128 -17.62 -18.17 1.30
CA MET A 128 -17.58 -17.47 2.58
C MET A 128 -16.15 -17.13 2.94
N TYR A 129 -15.93 -15.86 3.24
CA TYR A 129 -14.69 -15.33 3.79
C TYR A 129 -14.91 -15.04 5.27
N VAL A 130 -14.19 -15.72 6.13
CA VAL A 130 -14.31 -15.60 7.57
C VAL A 130 -13.03 -14.97 8.11
N ASP A 131 -13.15 -13.81 8.73
CA ASP A 131 -12.04 -13.08 9.33
C ASP A 131 -12.27 -12.92 10.83
N ARG A 132 -11.28 -13.36 11.61
CA ARG A 132 -11.25 -13.28 13.07
C ARG A 132 -10.33 -12.18 13.58
N SER A 133 -9.43 -11.68 12.73
CA SER A 133 -8.38 -10.72 13.14
C SER A 133 -8.91 -9.30 13.28
N ALA A 134 -9.88 -8.91 12.44
CA ALA A 134 -10.33 -7.53 12.33
C ALA A 134 -11.02 -6.96 13.59
N TRP A 135 -11.47 -7.81 14.55
CA TRP A 135 -12.37 -7.37 15.65
C TRP A 135 -12.06 -8.02 17.00
N ASN A 136 -10.82 -8.20 17.33
CA ASN A 136 -10.36 -8.95 18.52
C ASN A 136 -10.62 -8.27 19.89
N VAL A 137 -11.75 -7.53 20.02
CA VAL A 137 -12.21 -6.98 21.30
C VAL A 137 -13.44 -7.77 21.75
N ASP A 138 -13.46 -8.96 22.07
CA ASP A 138 -14.52 -9.87 22.59
C ASP A 138 -14.84 -11.07 21.69
N GLY A 139 -13.92 -11.46 20.77
CA GLY A 139 -14.08 -12.71 20.01
C GLY A 139 -15.24 -12.67 19.01
N THR A 140 -15.47 -11.54 18.37
CA THR A 140 -16.39 -11.41 17.24
C THR A 140 -15.74 -11.89 15.97
N VAL A 141 -16.53 -12.40 15.03
CA VAL A 141 -16.11 -12.94 13.75
C VAL A 141 -16.87 -12.26 12.63
N THR A 142 -16.16 -11.77 11.61
CA THR A 142 -16.76 -11.20 10.41
C THR A 142 -16.87 -12.28 9.34
N CYS A 143 -18.05 -12.40 8.74
CA CYS A 143 -18.29 -13.33 7.63
C CYS A 143 -18.85 -12.55 6.44
N VAL A 144 -18.16 -12.61 5.29
CA VAL A 144 -18.63 -12.10 4.01
C VAL A 144 -19.06 -13.28 3.17
N ILE A 145 -20.27 -13.22 2.64
CA ILE A 145 -20.87 -14.30 1.85
C ILE A 145 -21.08 -13.76 0.44
N ASP A 146 -20.28 -14.24 -0.49
CA ASP A 146 -20.45 -13.96 -1.91
C ASP A 146 -21.44 -14.95 -2.52
N THR A 147 -22.55 -14.44 -3.04
CA THR A 147 -23.51 -15.22 -3.80
C THR A 147 -23.20 -15.09 -5.27
N ALA A 148 -22.55 -16.09 -5.82
CA ALA A 148 -22.53 -16.24 -7.26
C ALA A 148 -23.96 -16.19 -7.79
N SER A 149 -24.25 -15.26 -8.68
CA SER A 149 -25.58 -15.07 -9.29
C SER A 149 -26.06 -16.39 -9.93
N ALA A 150 -26.91 -17.11 -9.23
CA ALA A 150 -27.51 -18.33 -9.71
C ALA A 150 -28.78 -18.01 -10.51
N ASP A 151 -28.60 -17.35 -11.66
CA ASP A 151 -29.57 -17.35 -12.74
C ASP A 151 -28.89 -18.02 -13.93
N THR A 152 -28.91 -19.35 -13.92
CA THR A 152 -29.02 -20.18 -15.14
C THR A 152 -29.08 -21.63 -14.73
N ASN A 153 -30.07 -22.34 -15.24
CA ASN A 153 -30.19 -23.80 -15.27
C ASN A 153 -29.04 -24.41 -16.10
N GLU A 154 -27.86 -24.51 -15.54
CA GLU A 154 -26.83 -25.44 -15.99
C GLU A 154 -25.71 -25.42 -14.94
N ILE A 155 -25.82 -26.30 -13.93
CA ILE A 155 -24.69 -26.63 -13.07
C ILE A 155 -23.74 -27.48 -13.91
N HIS A 156 -22.98 -26.84 -14.77
CA HIS A 156 -21.75 -27.44 -15.24
C HIS A 156 -20.78 -27.47 -14.04
N LYS A 157 -20.30 -28.65 -13.72
CA LYS A 157 -19.14 -28.93 -12.89
C LYS A 157 -17.97 -28.08 -13.42
N SER A 158 -17.86 -26.81 -13.02
CA SER A 158 -16.67 -26.02 -13.25
C SER A 158 -15.67 -26.39 -12.15
N ASP A 159 -14.85 -27.40 -12.41
CA ASP A 159 -13.74 -27.89 -11.59
C ASP A 159 -12.63 -26.80 -11.41
N GLY A 160 -12.97 -25.57 -11.12
CA GLY A 160 -12.00 -24.46 -11.05
C GLY A 160 -11.35 -24.08 -12.39
N LYS A 161 -11.87 -24.58 -13.51
CA LYS A 161 -11.27 -24.41 -14.87
C LYS A 161 -11.47 -23.04 -15.47
N VAL A 162 -12.44 -22.27 -14.99
CA VAL A 162 -12.82 -20.97 -15.55
C VAL A 162 -12.83 -19.92 -14.45
N ASP A 163 -12.27 -18.76 -14.74
CA ASP A 163 -12.36 -17.58 -13.88
C ASP A 163 -13.78 -17.02 -13.87
N PHE A 164 -14.30 -16.81 -12.69
CA PHE A 164 -15.70 -16.48 -12.47
C PHE A 164 -16.06 -15.06 -12.93
N LEU A 165 -15.15 -14.09 -12.73
CA LEU A 165 -15.39 -12.69 -13.07
C LEU A 165 -15.36 -12.46 -14.57
N THR A 166 -14.42 -13.09 -15.27
CA THR A 166 -14.12 -12.82 -16.68
C THR A 166 -14.64 -13.91 -17.63
N GLY A 167 -14.96 -15.10 -17.12
CA GLY A 167 -15.33 -16.26 -17.92
C GLY A 167 -14.16 -16.86 -18.74
N MET A 168 -12.93 -16.44 -18.49
CA MET A 168 -11.74 -16.96 -19.16
C MET A 168 -11.21 -18.23 -18.47
N PRO A 169 -10.42 -19.08 -19.17
CA PRO A 169 -9.73 -20.19 -18.53
C PRO A 169 -8.91 -19.70 -17.33
N SER A 170 -8.97 -20.43 -16.22
CA SER A 170 -8.33 -20.04 -14.96
C SER A 170 -6.84 -20.40 -14.90
N GLN A 171 -6.16 -19.93 -13.87
CA GLN A 171 -4.79 -20.31 -13.54
C GLN A 171 -4.60 -21.83 -13.41
N PHE A 172 -5.59 -22.53 -12.84
CA PHE A 172 -5.54 -23.99 -12.73
C PHE A 172 -5.50 -24.67 -14.11
N THR A 173 -6.30 -24.17 -15.05
CA THR A 173 -6.31 -24.66 -16.44
C THR A 173 -4.98 -24.34 -17.14
N SER A 174 -4.40 -23.16 -16.90
CA SER A 174 -3.13 -22.77 -17.51
C SER A 174 -2.00 -23.75 -17.20
N LEU A 175 -1.86 -24.16 -15.93
CA LEU A 175 -0.80 -25.10 -15.52
C LEU A 175 -0.92 -26.45 -16.24
N SER A 176 -2.14 -26.98 -16.34
CA SER A 176 -2.41 -28.25 -17.03
C SER A 176 -2.11 -28.16 -18.54
N ASP A 177 -2.58 -27.07 -19.17
CA ASP A 177 -2.41 -26.87 -20.61
C ASP A 177 -0.94 -26.64 -20.99
N ILE A 178 -0.21 -25.85 -20.19
CA ILE A 178 1.21 -25.58 -20.42
C ILE A 178 2.03 -26.87 -20.22
N ASN A 179 1.73 -27.70 -19.22
CA ASN A 179 2.39 -28.99 -19.06
C ASN A 179 2.18 -29.89 -20.29
N THR A 180 0.97 -29.94 -20.82
CA THR A 180 0.66 -30.67 -22.05
C THR A 180 1.44 -30.11 -23.24
N LEU A 181 1.46 -28.77 -23.38
CA LEU A 181 2.18 -28.10 -24.46
C LEU A 181 3.70 -28.33 -24.38
N VAL A 182 4.29 -28.33 -23.18
CA VAL A 182 5.72 -28.69 -22.97
C VAL A 182 6.02 -30.08 -23.52
N ILE A 183 5.17 -31.09 -23.19
CA ILE A 183 5.35 -32.46 -23.66
C ILE A 183 5.22 -32.55 -25.19
N GLU A 184 4.25 -31.86 -25.78
CA GLU A 184 4.06 -31.81 -27.23
C GLU A 184 5.22 -31.13 -27.95
N SER A 185 5.64 -29.96 -27.43
CA SER A 185 6.73 -29.15 -27.99
C SER A 185 8.07 -29.88 -27.91
N GLN A 186 8.31 -30.63 -26.83
CA GLN A 186 9.50 -31.46 -26.69
C GLN A 186 9.59 -32.53 -27.77
N LYS A 187 8.44 -33.18 -28.13
CA LYS A 187 8.38 -34.21 -29.16
C LYS A 187 8.58 -33.66 -30.56
N LYS A 188 8.13 -32.42 -30.80
CA LYS A 188 8.15 -31.79 -32.13
C LYS A 188 9.30 -30.83 -32.33
N SER A 189 10.11 -30.57 -31.29
CA SER A 189 11.16 -29.54 -31.27
C SER A 189 10.59 -28.14 -31.60
N GLU A 190 9.37 -27.86 -31.09
CA GLU A 190 8.69 -26.57 -31.25
C GLU A 190 8.96 -25.66 -30.04
N SER A 191 8.96 -24.36 -30.28
CA SER A 191 9.09 -23.31 -29.26
C SER A 191 7.75 -22.64 -28.98
N PHE A 192 7.62 -22.06 -27.79
CA PHE A 192 6.54 -21.16 -27.44
C PHE A 192 6.98 -20.20 -26.33
N ALA A 193 6.27 -19.12 -26.16
CA ALA A 193 6.52 -18.16 -25.08
C ALA A 193 5.29 -17.93 -24.23
N LEU A 194 5.53 -17.71 -22.95
CA LEU A 194 4.56 -17.20 -21.97
C LEU A 194 4.74 -15.69 -21.90
N PHE A 195 3.63 -14.96 -22.02
CA PHE A 195 3.54 -13.52 -21.82
C PHE A 195 2.60 -13.29 -20.64
N LEU A 196 3.11 -12.86 -19.52
CA LEU A 196 2.27 -12.46 -18.38
C LEU A 196 2.06 -10.96 -18.44
N MET A 197 0.82 -10.57 -18.62
CA MET A 197 0.39 -9.18 -18.61
C MET A 197 -0.11 -8.80 -17.23
N GLY A 198 0.34 -7.67 -16.71
CA GLY A 198 -0.22 -7.00 -15.54
C GLY A 198 -0.75 -5.62 -15.91
N ILE A 199 -1.84 -5.21 -15.27
CA ILE A 199 -2.36 -3.85 -15.40
C ILE A 199 -1.59 -2.95 -14.44
N ASP A 200 -0.93 -1.89 -14.97
CA ASP A 200 -0.13 -1.01 -14.15
C ASP A 200 -1.01 -0.20 -13.19
N HIS A 201 -0.55 -0.03 -11.94
CA HIS A 201 -1.27 0.71 -10.90
C HIS A 201 -2.71 0.22 -10.62
N PHE A 202 -2.98 -1.08 -10.79
CA PHE A 202 -4.34 -1.61 -10.63
C PHE A 202 -4.87 -1.45 -9.19
N SER A 203 -4.02 -1.57 -8.18
CA SER A 203 -4.38 -1.29 -6.78
C SER A 203 -4.84 0.15 -6.58
N ASP A 204 -4.19 1.11 -7.23
CA ASP A 204 -4.53 2.54 -7.15
C ASP A 204 -5.89 2.81 -7.83
N ILE A 205 -6.13 2.14 -8.97
CA ILE A 205 -7.43 2.18 -9.66
C ILE A 205 -8.53 1.62 -8.74
N GLN A 206 -8.25 0.50 -8.08
CA GLN A 206 -9.20 -0.16 -7.19
C GLN A 206 -9.53 0.67 -5.94
N THR A 207 -8.53 1.32 -5.35
CA THR A 207 -8.72 2.18 -4.18
C THR A 207 -9.40 3.51 -4.51
N THR A 208 -9.09 4.08 -5.68
CA THR A 208 -9.60 5.40 -6.10
C THR A 208 -10.99 5.32 -6.74
N LEU A 209 -11.20 4.36 -7.65
CA LEU A 209 -12.42 4.25 -8.46
C LEU A 209 -13.34 3.10 -8.00
N GLY A 210 -12.90 2.33 -7.01
CA GLY A 210 -13.67 1.27 -6.37
C GLY A 210 -13.67 -0.07 -7.12
N GLN A 211 -14.10 -1.12 -6.37
CA GLN A 211 -14.09 -2.51 -6.84
C GLN A 211 -14.95 -2.74 -8.09
N ALA A 212 -16.09 -2.06 -8.19
CA ALA A 212 -16.99 -2.22 -9.35
C ALA A 212 -16.33 -1.74 -10.65
N PHE A 213 -15.59 -0.63 -10.59
CA PHE A 213 -14.90 -0.07 -11.73
C PHE A 213 -13.71 -0.96 -12.16
N SER A 214 -12.89 -1.40 -11.22
CA SER A 214 -11.78 -2.31 -11.49
C SER A 214 -12.24 -3.66 -12.04
N ASN A 215 -13.35 -4.21 -11.52
CA ASN A 215 -13.97 -5.42 -12.08
C ASN A 215 -14.45 -5.21 -13.53
N ASN A 216 -14.95 -4.02 -13.86
CA ASN A 216 -15.35 -3.70 -15.23
C ASN A 216 -14.15 -3.64 -16.19
N ILE A 217 -13.01 -3.09 -15.77
CA ILE A 217 -11.75 -3.13 -16.55
C ILE A 217 -11.37 -4.57 -16.86
N LEU A 218 -11.40 -5.47 -15.86
CA LEU A 218 -11.05 -6.88 -16.05
C LEU A 218 -12.01 -7.59 -17.02
N LYS A 219 -13.31 -7.30 -16.94
CA LYS A 219 -14.31 -7.81 -17.89
C LYS A 219 -14.08 -7.30 -19.31
N ASN A 220 -13.79 -6.01 -19.46
CA ASN A 220 -13.51 -5.40 -20.75
C ASN A 220 -12.22 -5.95 -21.36
N MET A 221 -11.18 -6.20 -20.55
CA MET A 221 -9.95 -6.87 -20.98
C MET A 221 -10.24 -8.28 -21.52
N ALA A 222 -11.05 -9.06 -20.80
CA ALA A 222 -11.47 -10.38 -21.27
C ALA A 222 -12.31 -10.33 -22.55
N THR A 223 -13.13 -9.30 -22.71
CA THR A 223 -13.92 -9.06 -23.92
C THR A 223 -13.00 -8.71 -25.10
N TYR A 224 -12.03 -7.80 -24.89
CA TYR A 224 -11.03 -7.49 -25.91
C TYR A 224 -10.33 -8.75 -26.44
N PHE A 225 -9.91 -9.66 -25.57
CA PHE A 225 -9.25 -10.88 -25.99
C PHE A 225 -10.18 -11.86 -26.72
N ARG A 226 -11.46 -11.91 -26.37
CA ARG A 226 -12.46 -12.75 -27.06
C ARG A 226 -12.81 -12.22 -28.44
N GLU A 227 -12.86 -10.90 -28.62
CA GLU A 227 -13.15 -10.25 -29.90
C GLU A 227 -11.95 -10.28 -30.85
N ASN A 228 -10.74 -10.49 -30.33
CA ASN A 228 -9.50 -10.59 -31.11
C ASN A 228 -8.86 -11.99 -30.96
N PRO A 229 -9.52 -13.04 -31.48
CA PRO A 229 -9.00 -14.40 -31.39
C PRO A 229 -7.75 -14.56 -32.27
N ASP A 230 -6.85 -15.46 -31.84
CA ASP A 230 -5.64 -15.84 -32.57
C ASP A 230 -5.40 -17.35 -32.33
N GLU A 231 -5.31 -18.12 -33.40
CA GLU A 231 -5.16 -19.59 -33.34
C GLU A 231 -3.86 -20.04 -32.65
N ASN A 232 -2.83 -19.20 -32.68
CA ASN A 232 -1.55 -19.46 -32.04
C ASN A 232 -1.49 -18.99 -30.60
N ARG A 233 -2.57 -18.40 -30.07
CA ARG A 233 -2.62 -17.77 -28.76
C ARG A 233 -3.69 -18.39 -27.88
N LYS A 234 -3.32 -18.86 -26.69
CA LYS A 234 -4.24 -19.18 -25.61
C LYS A 234 -4.10 -18.17 -24.49
N ILE A 235 -5.19 -17.86 -23.81
CA ILE A 235 -5.22 -16.83 -22.77
C ILE A 235 -5.89 -17.37 -21.53
N TYR A 236 -5.32 -17.04 -20.38
CA TYR A 236 -5.77 -17.49 -19.07
C TYR A 236 -5.85 -16.29 -18.12
N ARG A 237 -6.85 -16.31 -17.26
CA ARG A 237 -6.95 -15.37 -16.14
C ARG A 237 -6.11 -15.91 -14.99
N MET A 238 -5.17 -15.08 -14.54
CA MET A 238 -4.36 -15.38 -13.37
C MET A 238 -4.92 -14.69 -12.13
N ASP A 239 -4.10 -14.37 -11.16
CA ASP A 239 -4.44 -13.65 -9.94
C ASP A 239 -4.66 -12.14 -10.18
N CYS A 240 -5.43 -11.51 -9.32
CA CYS A 240 -5.70 -10.06 -9.26
C CYS A 240 -5.97 -9.38 -10.60
N ASP A 241 -4.95 -8.77 -11.19
CA ASP A 241 -4.97 -7.97 -12.42
C ASP A 241 -4.28 -8.63 -13.60
N LYS A 242 -3.85 -9.90 -13.46
CA LYS A 242 -2.95 -10.55 -14.42
C LYS A 242 -3.65 -11.48 -15.40
N PHE A 243 -3.16 -11.48 -16.64
CA PHE A 243 -3.55 -12.38 -17.73
C PHE A 243 -2.32 -13.04 -18.33
N LEU A 244 -2.36 -14.37 -18.47
CA LEU A 244 -1.28 -15.13 -19.08
C LEU A 244 -1.65 -15.51 -20.52
N LEU A 245 -0.80 -15.13 -21.45
CA LEU A 245 -0.91 -15.49 -22.86
C LEU A 245 0.17 -16.52 -23.19
N VAL A 246 -0.21 -17.61 -23.79
CA VAL A 246 0.68 -18.64 -24.33
C VAL A 246 0.69 -18.50 -25.85
N ILE A 247 1.84 -18.16 -26.44
CA ILE A 247 1.96 -17.88 -27.87
C ILE A 247 2.99 -18.84 -28.48
N LYS A 248 2.58 -19.59 -29.51
CA LYS A 248 3.44 -20.54 -30.21
C LYS A 248 4.39 -19.84 -31.18
N HIS A 249 5.48 -20.52 -31.51
CA HIS A 249 6.48 -20.08 -32.48
C HIS A 249 7.14 -18.75 -32.14
N VAL A 250 7.42 -18.52 -30.84
CA VAL A 250 8.21 -17.40 -30.35
C VAL A 250 9.43 -17.97 -29.64
N ASP A 251 10.60 -17.78 -30.19
CA ASP A 251 11.88 -18.38 -29.76
C ASP A 251 13.03 -17.35 -29.67
N GLU A 252 12.80 -16.13 -30.15
CA GLU A 252 13.79 -15.05 -30.15
C GLU A 252 13.27 -13.84 -29.35
N ASP A 253 14.18 -13.19 -28.60
CA ASP A 253 13.90 -12.01 -27.78
C ASP A 253 13.28 -10.87 -28.58
N GLU A 254 13.81 -10.61 -29.77
CA GLU A 254 13.33 -9.50 -30.63
C GLU A 254 11.88 -9.75 -31.08
N LEU A 255 11.55 -11.00 -31.45
CA LEU A 255 10.19 -11.38 -31.81
C LEU A 255 9.24 -11.25 -30.60
N ALA A 256 9.69 -11.70 -29.43
CA ALA A 256 8.92 -11.58 -28.19
C ALA A 256 8.64 -10.11 -27.84
N ARG A 257 9.64 -9.23 -27.93
CA ARG A 257 9.46 -7.78 -27.73
C ARG A 257 8.50 -7.16 -28.74
N LYS A 258 8.59 -7.56 -30.03
CA LYS A 258 7.68 -7.08 -31.08
C LYS A 258 6.23 -7.48 -30.80
N VAL A 259 6.00 -8.72 -30.39
CA VAL A 259 4.67 -9.22 -30.02
C VAL A 259 4.12 -8.45 -28.83
N ALA A 260 4.90 -8.28 -27.76
CA ALA A 260 4.49 -7.54 -26.57
C ALA A 260 4.18 -6.06 -26.87
N ARG A 261 5.04 -5.36 -27.64
CA ARG A 261 4.78 -3.97 -28.07
C ARG A 261 3.48 -3.83 -28.84
N LYS A 262 3.20 -4.78 -29.77
CA LYS A 262 1.94 -4.80 -30.51
C LYS A 262 0.74 -4.94 -29.56
N LEU A 263 0.79 -5.88 -28.63
CA LEU A 263 -0.27 -6.08 -27.63
C LEU A 263 -0.50 -4.84 -26.76
N ILE A 264 0.55 -4.18 -26.29
CA ILE A 264 0.47 -2.93 -25.53
C ILE A 264 -0.25 -1.85 -26.34
N MET A 265 0.14 -1.67 -27.60
CA MET A 265 -0.47 -0.68 -28.49
C MET A 265 -1.96 -0.98 -28.74
N ASP A 266 -2.30 -2.23 -29.04
CA ASP A 266 -3.66 -2.67 -29.35
C ASP A 266 -4.57 -2.51 -28.12
N ILE A 267 -4.11 -2.94 -26.94
CA ILE A 267 -4.83 -2.77 -25.67
C ILE A 267 -5.00 -1.28 -25.34
N SER A 268 -3.93 -0.49 -25.43
CA SER A 268 -3.99 0.96 -25.18
C SER A 268 -5.00 1.66 -26.11
N ASN A 269 -5.08 1.25 -27.39
CA ASN A 269 -6.03 1.81 -28.33
C ASN A 269 -7.48 1.39 -28.03
N TYR A 270 -7.69 0.15 -27.60
CA TYR A 270 -9.02 -0.35 -27.20
C TYR A 270 -9.60 0.44 -26.03
N PHE A 271 -8.78 0.74 -25.02
CA PHE A 271 -9.20 1.48 -23.82
C PHE A 271 -9.19 3.01 -23.98
N LYS A 272 -8.65 3.58 -25.07
CA LYS A 272 -8.71 5.04 -25.34
C LYS A 272 -10.11 5.59 -25.59
N GLY A 273 -11.09 4.74 -25.87
CA GLY A 273 -12.47 5.15 -26.13
C GLY A 273 -13.24 5.65 -24.89
N ASP A 274 -12.81 5.29 -23.70
CA ASP A 274 -13.38 5.79 -22.44
C ASP A 274 -12.58 7.00 -21.96
N ALA A 275 -13.18 8.19 -22.05
CA ALA A 275 -12.54 9.50 -21.93
C ALA A 275 -11.80 9.79 -20.60
N ASN A 276 -11.80 8.87 -19.63
CA ASN A 276 -11.25 9.10 -18.29
C ASN A 276 -10.14 8.12 -17.84
N THR A 277 -9.75 7.10 -18.62
CA THR A 277 -8.80 6.12 -18.09
C THR A 277 -7.71 5.78 -19.13
N ARG A 278 -6.51 6.34 -18.97
CA ARG A 278 -5.33 5.84 -19.68
C ARG A 278 -4.87 4.58 -18.96
N LEU A 279 -5.29 3.41 -19.46
CA LEU A 279 -4.82 2.14 -18.96
C LEU A 279 -3.47 1.81 -19.58
N THR A 280 -2.47 1.55 -18.76
CA THR A 280 -1.17 1.01 -19.16
C THR A 280 -1.02 -0.42 -18.69
N VAL A 281 -0.28 -1.22 -19.43
CA VAL A 281 -0.02 -2.62 -19.11
C VAL A 281 1.45 -2.93 -19.32
N SER A 282 2.00 -3.80 -18.47
CA SER A 282 3.36 -4.33 -18.59
C SER A 282 3.34 -5.82 -18.89
N PHE A 283 4.38 -6.30 -19.56
CA PHE A 283 4.55 -7.69 -19.94
C PHE A 283 5.86 -8.26 -19.44
N GLY A 284 5.77 -9.38 -18.68
CA GLY A 284 6.90 -10.29 -18.48
C GLY A 284 6.86 -11.41 -19.52
N VAL A 285 8.01 -11.85 -20.00
CA VAL A 285 8.09 -12.91 -21.02
C VAL A 285 9.07 -14.01 -20.59
N ALA A 286 8.64 -15.27 -20.76
CA ALA A 286 9.50 -16.44 -20.60
C ALA A 286 9.29 -17.43 -21.75
N MET A 287 10.37 -17.90 -22.36
CA MET A 287 10.34 -18.75 -23.56
C MET A 287 10.73 -20.20 -23.25
N TYR A 288 10.01 -21.14 -23.85
CA TYR A 288 10.34 -22.56 -23.86
C TYR A 288 11.16 -22.92 -25.11
N PRO A 289 12.25 -23.70 -24.98
CA PRO A 289 12.81 -24.29 -23.76
C PRO A 289 13.83 -23.40 -23.02
N THR A 290 14.23 -22.26 -23.59
CA THR A 290 15.36 -21.42 -23.15
C THR A 290 15.24 -20.98 -21.69
N HIS A 291 14.04 -20.58 -21.26
CA HIS A 291 13.81 -20.04 -19.92
C HIS A 291 13.14 -21.05 -18.97
N GLY A 292 12.98 -22.30 -19.38
CA GLY A 292 12.44 -23.34 -18.46
C GLY A 292 12.06 -24.61 -19.18
N GLU A 293 12.28 -25.74 -18.49
CA GLU A 293 12.02 -27.10 -19.01
C GLU A 293 10.62 -27.63 -18.68
N ASN A 294 9.90 -26.95 -17.79
CA ASN A 294 8.56 -27.35 -17.33
C ASN A 294 7.68 -26.12 -17.04
N ALA A 295 6.38 -26.35 -16.97
CA ALA A 295 5.38 -25.29 -16.76
C ALA A 295 5.63 -24.46 -15.50
N THR A 296 5.99 -25.10 -14.38
CA THR A 296 6.21 -24.42 -13.09
C THR A 296 7.38 -23.45 -13.19
N LYS A 297 8.52 -23.87 -13.79
CA LYS A 297 9.66 -22.96 -13.99
C LYS A 297 9.30 -21.80 -14.90
N LEU A 298 8.63 -22.07 -16.04
CA LEU A 298 8.23 -21.03 -16.99
C LEU A 298 7.26 -20.02 -16.36
N ILE A 299 6.26 -20.51 -15.59
CA ILE A 299 5.34 -19.63 -14.89
C ILE A 299 6.08 -18.78 -13.85
N ASN A 300 6.94 -19.35 -13.03
CA ASN A 300 7.72 -18.58 -12.06
C ASN A 300 8.61 -17.55 -12.75
N HIS A 301 9.25 -17.89 -13.86
CA HIS A 301 10.15 -17.00 -14.58
C HIS A 301 9.39 -15.85 -15.27
N VAL A 302 8.18 -16.10 -15.77
CA VAL A 302 7.37 -15.03 -16.37
C VAL A 302 6.85 -14.03 -15.32
N TYR A 303 6.60 -14.47 -14.08
CA TYR A 303 6.28 -13.57 -12.97
C TYR A 303 7.47 -12.68 -12.58
N ILE A 304 8.68 -13.26 -12.53
CA ILE A 304 9.91 -12.50 -12.27
C ILE A 304 10.14 -11.44 -13.36
N ALA A 305 9.93 -11.80 -14.62
CA ALA A 305 10.06 -10.85 -15.73
C ALA A 305 8.99 -9.76 -15.66
N LEU A 306 7.74 -10.08 -15.29
CA LEU A 306 6.71 -9.05 -15.12
C LEU A 306 7.05 -8.07 -13.99
N ASP A 307 7.54 -8.58 -12.86
CA ASP A 307 7.99 -7.73 -11.75
C ASP A 307 9.13 -6.78 -12.20
N ALA A 308 10.07 -7.24 -13.02
CA ALA A 308 11.09 -6.39 -13.59
C ALA A 308 10.53 -5.36 -14.59
N ALA A 309 9.59 -5.75 -15.45
CA ALA A 309 8.94 -4.85 -16.40
C ALA A 309 8.16 -3.71 -15.72
N GLN A 310 7.47 -4.01 -14.63
CA GLN A 310 6.71 -3.01 -13.86
C GLN A 310 7.58 -2.04 -13.07
N LYS A 311 8.85 -2.40 -12.81
CA LYS A 311 9.85 -1.55 -12.17
C LYS A 311 10.52 -0.58 -13.15
N ASP A 312 10.61 -0.96 -14.41
CA ASP A 312 11.26 -0.13 -15.44
C ASP A 312 10.27 0.92 -15.97
N SER A 313 10.50 2.18 -15.61
CA SER A 313 9.68 3.31 -16.06
C SER A 313 9.79 3.61 -17.56
N VAL A 314 10.77 3.02 -18.26
CA VAL A 314 11.06 3.26 -19.69
C VAL A 314 10.52 2.13 -20.58
N SER A 315 10.58 0.88 -20.10
CA SER A 315 10.19 -0.30 -20.87
C SER A 315 9.16 -1.12 -20.10
N ASN A 316 7.93 -1.14 -20.56
CA ASN A 316 6.86 -1.98 -20.01
C ASN A 316 7.00 -3.46 -20.45
N ILE A 317 8.20 -3.90 -20.85
CA ILE A 317 8.44 -5.27 -21.32
C ILE A 317 9.79 -5.75 -20.80
N ASP A 318 9.77 -6.84 -20.03
CA ASP A 318 11.00 -7.56 -19.68
C ASP A 318 10.93 -9.03 -20.10
N ILE A 319 12.07 -9.56 -20.55
CA ILE A 319 12.26 -10.97 -20.87
C ILE A 319 13.10 -11.58 -19.76
N PHE A 320 12.66 -12.70 -19.23
CA PHE A 320 13.35 -13.36 -18.13
C PHE A 320 14.85 -13.55 -18.40
N THR A 321 15.66 -13.14 -17.44
CA THR A 321 17.09 -13.40 -17.40
C THR A 321 17.48 -13.99 -16.03
N THR A 322 18.64 -14.63 -15.97
CA THR A 322 19.18 -15.10 -14.68
C THR A 322 19.50 -13.94 -13.75
N GLU A 323 19.81 -12.76 -14.27
CA GLU A 323 20.03 -11.53 -13.51
C GLU A 323 18.73 -11.05 -12.86
N SER A 324 17.61 -10.99 -13.59
CA SER A 324 16.29 -10.67 -13.04
C SER A 324 15.92 -11.62 -11.88
N GLN A 325 16.25 -12.91 -11.99
CA GLN A 325 16.02 -13.88 -10.92
C GLN A 325 16.88 -13.61 -9.68
N VAL A 326 18.13 -13.20 -9.85
CA VAL A 326 19.01 -12.86 -8.72
C VAL A 326 18.48 -11.64 -7.99
N VAL A 327 18.08 -10.60 -8.73
CA VAL A 327 17.49 -9.39 -8.17
C VAL A 327 16.22 -9.72 -7.40
N HIS A 328 15.28 -10.47 -7.99
CA HIS A 328 14.04 -10.86 -7.31
C HIS A 328 14.28 -11.65 -6.02
N LYS A 329 15.21 -12.62 -6.03
CA LYS A 329 15.58 -13.36 -4.82
C LYS A 329 16.19 -12.45 -3.75
N SER A 330 16.96 -11.45 -4.17
CA SER A 330 17.54 -10.45 -3.27
C SER A 330 16.44 -9.61 -2.61
N ASP A 331 15.44 -9.16 -3.40
CA ASP A 331 14.32 -8.36 -2.90
C ASP A 331 13.47 -9.14 -1.89
N VAL A 332 13.13 -10.41 -2.19
CA VAL A 332 12.38 -11.28 -1.25
C VAL A 332 13.14 -11.45 0.06
N LYS A 333 14.44 -11.72 -0.01
CA LYS A 333 15.27 -11.85 1.18
C LYS A 333 15.37 -10.54 1.96
N MET A 334 15.55 -9.41 1.25
CA MET A 334 15.59 -8.08 1.85
C MET A 334 14.29 -7.78 2.59
N ASN A 335 13.13 -8.10 1.99
CA ASN A 335 11.82 -7.94 2.63
C ASN A 335 11.72 -8.69 3.97
N GLU A 336 12.14 -9.96 4.01
CA GLU A 336 12.17 -10.74 5.26
C GLU A 336 13.13 -10.13 6.29
N GLU A 337 14.29 -9.65 5.85
CA GLU A 337 15.28 -9.03 6.72
C GLU A 337 14.77 -7.69 7.27
N ILE A 338 14.08 -6.84 6.48
CA ILE A 338 13.43 -5.60 6.94
C ILE A 338 12.39 -5.90 8.03
N ALA A 339 11.49 -6.85 7.81
CA ALA A 339 10.47 -7.22 8.78
C ALA A 339 11.07 -7.71 10.11
N LYS A 340 12.20 -8.45 10.05
CA LYS A 340 12.96 -8.85 11.24
C LYS A 340 13.66 -7.68 11.90
N GLY A 341 14.27 -6.79 11.11
CA GLY A 341 14.98 -5.61 11.59
C GLY A 341 14.07 -4.66 12.36
N LEU A 342 12.82 -4.46 11.91
CA LEU A 342 11.80 -3.67 12.62
C LEU A 342 11.49 -4.28 14.00
N LYS A 343 11.28 -5.59 14.07
CA LYS A 343 11.01 -6.30 15.34
C LYS A 343 12.22 -6.24 16.29
N ASN A 344 13.43 -6.32 15.76
CA ASN A 344 14.67 -6.33 16.53
C ASN A 344 15.18 -4.93 16.88
N LYS A 345 14.50 -3.85 16.44
CA LYS A 345 14.92 -2.44 16.63
C LYS A 345 16.30 -2.15 16.02
N GLU A 346 16.57 -2.69 14.84
CA GLU A 346 17.83 -2.50 14.12
C GLU A 346 17.85 -1.16 13.34
N PHE A 347 16.72 -0.48 13.22
CA PHE A 347 16.63 0.83 12.56
C PHE A 347 16.96 1.95 13.53
N LEU A 348 17.64 2.97 13.02
CA LEU A 348 18.10 4.13 13.77
C LEU A 348 17.76 5.40 13.00
N LEU A 349 17.57 6.53 13.69
CA LEU A 349 17.48 7.83 13.07
C LEU A 349 18.81 8.57 13.19
N TYR A 350 19.28 9.08 12.05
CA TYR A 350 20.34 10.06 11.95
C TYR A 350 19.72 11.41 11.68
N TYR A 351 20.36 12.49 12.07
CA TYR A 351 19.84 13.83 11.93
C TYR A 351 20.80 14.70 11.13
N GLN A 352 20.30 15.38 10.11
CA GLN A 352 21.09 16.33 9.34
C GLN A 352 20.57 17.75 9.57
N PRO A 353 21.41 18.71 10.02
CA PRO A 353 20.97 20.04 10.36
C PRO A 353 20.61 20.87 9.14
N VAL A 354 19.59 21.70 9.28
CA VAL A 354 19.17 22.74 8.33
C VAL A 354 19.49 24.11 8.95
N PHE A 355 20.16 24.94 8.19
CA PHE A 355 20.62 26.26 8.64
C PHE A 355 19.88 27.39 7.94
N ASN A 356 19.51 28.44 8.70
CA ASN A 356 19.13 29.69 8.14
C ASN A 356 20.38 30.41 7.61
N LEU A 357 20.37 30.79 6.34
CA LEU A 357 21.54 31.38 5.68
C LEU A 357 21.87 32.80 6.12
N LYS A 358 20.85 33.59 6.56
CA LYS A 358 21.02 34.98 7.02
C LYS A 358 21.47 35.06 8.46
N GLU A 359 20.89 34.22 9.33
CA GLU A 359 21.17 34.21 10.76
C GLU A 359 22.35 33.31 11.12
N GLU A 360 22.78 32.45 10.21
CA GLU A 360 23.80 31.41 10.41
C GLU A 360 23.48 30.48 11.59
N LYS A 361 22.18 30.26 11.84
CA LYS A 361 21.68 29.44 12.94
C LYS A 361 20.97 28.18 12.40
N MET A 362 21.09 27.13 13.15
CA MET A 362 20.30 25.91 12.90
C MET A 362 18.85 26.18 13.25
N ILE A 363 17.95 25.85 12.32
CA ILE A 363 16.49 26.01 12.45
C ILE A 363 15.75 24.69 12.51
N GLY A 364 16.37 23.62 12.05
CA GLY A 364 15.76 22.30 11.97
C GLY A 364 16.77 21.20 11.76
N ALA A 365 16.27 19.99 11.75
CA ALA A 365 17.02 18.79 11.38
C ALA A 365 16.14 17.83 10.60
N GLU A 366 16.65 17.28 9.54
CA GLU A 366 15.99 16.18 8.83
C GLU A 366 16.37 14.86 9.47
N ALA A 367 15.34 14.06 9.84
CA ALA A 367 15.51 12.73 10.38
C ALA A 367 15.60 11.71 9.23
N LEU A 368 16.74 11.08 9.14
CA LEU A 368 17.10 10.17 8.06
C LEU A 368 17.26 8.75 8.62
N ILE A 369 16.42 7.84 8.22
CA ILE A 369 16.49 6.44 8.67
C ILE A 369 17.78 5.78 8.21
N ARG A 370 18.35 4.93 9.08
CA ARG A 370 19.49 4.06 8.82
C ARG A 370 19.20 2.68 9.37
N TRP A 371 19.70 1.66 8.73
CA TRP A 371 19.54 0.29 9.21
C TRP A 371 20.88 -0.25 9.69
N ASN A 372 21.00 -0.48 11.00
CA ASN A 372 22.17 -1.15 11.60
C ASN A 372 22.03 -2.66 11.45
N HIS A 373 22.26 -3.14 10.23
CA HIS A 373 22.07 -4.54 9.88
C HIS A 373 23.15 -5.43 10.48
N PRO A 374 22.81 -6.56 11.14
CA PRO A 374 23.77 -7.40 11.87
C PRO A 374 24.95 -7.92 11.05
N LYS A 375 24.75 -8.10 9.72
CA LYS A 375 25.78 -8.64 8.82
C LYS A 375 26.37 -7.59 7.87
N MET A 376 25.58 -6.59 7.47
CA MET A 376 26.00 -5.59 6.47
C MET A 376 26.51 -4.30 7.11
N GLY A 377 26.40 -4.15 8.44
CA GLY A 377 26.71 -2.91 9.13
C GLY A 377 25.64 -1.84 8.88
N LEU A 378 26.05 -0.57 8.81
CA LEU A 378 25.14 0.55 8.61
C LEU A 378 24.72 0.65 7.13
N VAL A 379 23.45 0.37 6.85
CA VAL A 379 22.86 0.35 5.52
C VAL A 379 22.10 1.65 5.28
N ALA A 380 22.35 2.27 4.12
CA ALA A 380 21.67 3.50 3.69
C ALA A 380 20.23 3.23 3.18
N PRO A 381 19.32 4.22 3.24
CA PRO A 381 17.92 4.08 2.84
C PRO A 381 17.70 3.51 1.44
N ASP A 382 18.48 3.96 0.46
CA ASP A 382 18.37 3.54 -0.95
C ASP A 382 18.44 2.03 -1.15
N LYS A 383 19.06 1.31 -0.22
CA LYS A 383 19.24 -0.15 -0.30
C LYS A 383 18.01 -0.95 0.12
N PHE A 384 17.10 -0.37 0.91
CA PHE A 384 15.97 -1.11 1.48
C PHE A 384 14.61 -0.41 1.32
N LEU A 385 14.55 0.92 1.18
CA LEU A 385 13.27 1.63 1.08
C LEU A 385 12.50 1.23 -0.19
N GLU A 386 13.19 1.07 -1.32
CA GLU A 386 12.54 0.62 -2.56
C GLU A 386 11.85 -0.74 -2.41
N VAL A 387 12.47 -1.68 -1.69
CA VAL A 387 11.87 -2.99 -1.38
C VAL A 387 10.71 -2.83 -0.40
N ALA A 388 10.87 -1.97 0.62
CA ALA A 388 9.82 -1.70 1.60
C ALA A 388 8.57 -1.06 0.96
N GLU A 389 8.74 -0.14 0.00
CA GLU A 389 7.64 0.46 -0.76
C GLU A 389 6.88 -0.58 -1.60
N LYS A 390 7.60 -1.46 -2.30
CA LYS A 390 7.00 -2.53 -3.12
C LYS A 390 6.24 -3.56 -2.31
N THR A 391 6.65 -3.81 -1.08
CA THR A 391 6.08 -4.85 -0.22
C THR A 391 5.11 -4.33 0.83
N GLY A 392 4.88 -3.01 0.89
CA GLY A 392 4.01 -2.37 1.87
C GLY A 392 4.65 -2.17 3.25
N LEU A 393 5.87 -2.67 3.50
CA LEU A 393 6.58 -2.47 4.78
C LEU A 393 6.96 -1.01 5.03
N ILE A 394 6.85 -0.14 4.01
CA ILE A 394 7.10 1.30 4.16
C ILE A 394 6.16 1.94 5.20
N VAL A 395 4.94 1.42 5.36
CA VAL A 395 3.98 1.88 6.37
C VAL A 395 4.49 1.60 7.78
N ASP A 396 5.02 0.40 8.02
CA ASP A 396 5.58 0.01 9.32
C ASP A 396 6.87 0.78 9.62
N ILE A 397 7.70 1.03 8.60
CA ILE A 397 8.89 1.89 8.71
C ILE A 397 8.48 3.31 9.05
N GLY A 398 7.48 3.88 8.38
CA GLY A 398 6.97 5.22 8.65
C GLY A 398 6.48 5.36 10.10
N GLU A 399 5.66 4.42 10.58
CA GLU A 399 5.22 4.42 11.99
C GLU A 399 6.41 4.36 12.96
N TYR A 400 7.40 3.53 12.66
CA TYR A 400 8.63 3.45 13.46
C TYR A 400 9.39 4.79 13.48
N VAL A 401 9.56 5.44 12.32
CA VAL A 401 10.23 6.74 12.19
C VAL A 401 9.51 7.82 13.00
N PHE A 402 8.18 7.93 12.87
CA PHE A 402 7.39 8.88 13.66
C PHE A 402 7.56 8.64 15.17
N ARG A 403 7.47 7.40 15.61
CA ARG A 403 7.62 7.03 17.02
C ARG A 403 8.99 7.39 17.58
N GLU A 404 10.05 7.03 16.90
CA GLU A 404 11.42 7.31 17.37
C GLU A 404 11.75 8.81 17.28
N ALA A 405 11.25 9.54 16.28
CA ALA A 405 11.45 10.98 16.18
C ALA A 405 10.72 11.74 17.31
N MET A 406 9.47 11.39 17.62
CA MET A 406 8.73 12.01 18.72
C MET A 406 9.35 11.70 20.08
N LYS A 407 9.79 10.46 20.28
CA LYS A 407 10.53 10.07 21.48
C LYS A 407 11.83 10.86 21.63
N GLN A 408 12.58 11.05 20.54
CA GLN A 408 13.81 11.83 20.54
C GLN A 408 13.52 13.32 20.77
N ARG A 409 12.45 13.87 20.17
CA ARG A 409 12.03 15.26 20.40
C ARG A 409 11.78 15.51 21.89
N LYS A 410 10.99 14.65 22.53
CA LYS A 410 10.74 14.74 23.98
C LYS A 410 12.04 14.76 24.81
N GLN A 411 13.00 13.89 24.49
CA GLN A 411 14.29 13.89 25.18
C GLN A 411 15.06 15.21 24.99
N TRP A 412 15.01 15.80 23.80
CA TRP A 412 15.65 17.09 23.53
C TRP A 412 14.93 18.24 24.24
N ASP A 413 13.63 18.21 24.35
CA ASP A 413 12.87 19.20 25.12
C ASP A 413 13.22 19.16 26.61
N GLU A 414 13.34 17.97 27.18
CA GLU A 414 13.77 17.75 28.58
C GLU A 414 15.20 18.26 28.83
N LEU A 415 16.05 18.27 27.80
CA LEU A 415 17.41 18.82 27.84
C LEU A 415 17.45 20.34 27.53
N GLY A 416 16.32 20.96 27.19
CA GLY A 416 16.22 22.39 26.85
C GLY A 416 16.53 22.72 25.38
N PHE A 417 16.67 21.72 24.51
CA PHE A 417 16.89 21.91 23.07
C PHE A 417 15.57 21.97 22.32
N ASN A 418 14.83 23.05 22.43
CA ASN A 418 13.46 23.19 21.92
C ASN A 418 13.27 24.21 20.79
N LYS A 419 14.36 24.74 20.17
CA LYS A 419 14.30 25.83 19.20
C LYS A 419 14.51 25.39 17.76
N PHE A 420 14.20 24.17 17.40
CA PHE A 420 14.33 23.67 16.03
C PHE A 420 13.24 22.65 15.69
N LYS A 421 12.94 22.50 14.40
CA LYS A 421 11.96 21.54 13.89
C LYS A 421 12.63 20.24 13.48
N ILE A 422 11.89 19.11 13.59
CA ILE A 422 12.30 17.83 13.04
C ILE A 422 11.50 17.58 11.76
N THR A 423 12.20 17.40 10.66
CA THR A 423 11.60 17.04 9.37
C THR A 423 11.60 15.54 9.17
N LEU A 424 10.46 14.97 8.76
CA LEU A 424 10.24 13.55 8.50
C LEU A 424 9.84 13.34 7.05
N ASN A 425 10.52 12.42 6.36
CA ASN A 425 10.17 12.03 5.01
C ASN A 425 8.90 11.17 5.02
N LEU A 426 7.93 11.48 4.15
CA LEU A 426 6.66 10.80 4.03
C LEU A 426 6.35 10.43 2.57
N SER A 427 6.16 9.13 2.31
CA SER A 427 5.63 8.66 1.02
C SER A 427 4.10 8.58 1.08
N LEU A 428 3.42 9.27 0.16
CA LEU A 428 1.96 9.28 0.07
C LEU A 428 1.38 8.10 -0.71
N ARG A 429 2.21 7.34 -1.44
CA ARG A 429 1.75 6.35 -2.41
C ARG A 429 0.95 5.21 -1.80
N GLU A 430 1.26 4.81 -0.57
CA GLU A 430 0.70 3.61 0.05
C GLU A 430 0.01 3.88 1.38
N MET A 431 -0.01 5.14 1.83
CA MET A 431 -0.61 5.48 3.11
C MET A 431 -2.09 5.85 2.94
N GLN A 432 -2.95 5.13 3.67
CA GLN A 432 -4.30 5.62 3.96
C GLN A 432 -4.13 6.78 4.95
N VAL A 433 -4.13 8.01 4.45
CA VAL A 433 -3.82 9.22 5.23
C VAL A 433 -4.69 9.33 6.48
N ASP A 434 -5.97 9.00 6.41
CA ASP A 434 -6.87 8.99 7.58
C ASP A 434 -6.39 8.04 8.70
N ALA A 435 -5.88 6.87 8.35
CA ALA A 435 -5.35 5.92 9.33
C ALA A 435 -4.01 6.40 9.91
N LEU A 436 -3.15 6.99 9.08
CA LEU A 436 -1.90 7.58 9.49
C LEU A 436 -2.12 8.76 10.44
N ILE A 437 -3.02 9.69 10.13
CA ILE A 437 -3.38 10.84 10.96
C ILE A 437 -3.83 10.38 12.34
N LYS A 438 -4.68 9.37 12.43
CA LYS A 438 -5.12 8.81 13.71
C LYS A 438 -3.95 8.26 14.53
N LYS A 439 -3.03 7.53 13.88
CA LYS A 439 -1.83 7.00 14.54
C LYS A 439 -0.88 8.10 15.00
N ILE A 440 -0.64 9.10 14.16
CA ILE A 440 0.22 10.25 14.50
C ILE A 440 -0.36 11.02 15.69
N ASN A 441 -1.67 11.26 15.74
CA ASN A 441 -2.33 11.91 16.87
C ASN A 441 -2.12 11.13 18.18
N ILE A 442 -2.28 9.80 18.13
CA ILE A 442 -2.03 8.97 19.32
C ILE A 442 -0.58 9.11 19.78
N LEU A 443 0.38 9.17 18.86
CA LEU A 443 1.79 9.34 19.21
C LEU A 443 2.08 10.74 19.79
N PHE A 444 1.48 11.82 19.26
CA PHE A 444 1.61 13.16 19.84
C PHE A 444 1.11 13.20 21.29
N ASP A 445 -0.04 12.57 21.57
CA ASP A 445 -0.58 12.45 22.91
C ASP A 445 0.30 11.58 23.82
N GLU A 446 0.82 10.45 23.31
CA GLU A 446 1.67 9.51 24.04
C GLU A 446 3.00 10.15 24.49
N TYR A 447 3.64 10.88 23.58
CA TYR A 447 4.94 11.51 23.88
C TYR A 447 4.81 12.94 24.42
N ALA A 448 3.63 13.54 24.36
CA ALA A 448 3.37 14.92 24.80
C ALA A 448 4.30 15.93 24.12
N VAL A 449 4.50 15.82 22.82
CA VAL A 449 5.28 16.74 21.97
C VAL A 449 4.36 17.59 21.10
N ASP A 450 4.80 18.82 20.77
CA ASP A 450 4.00 19.75 19.97
C ASP A 450 4.10 19.39 18.47
N PRO A 451 2.97 19.20 17.75
CA PRO A 451 2.98 19.00 16.30
C PRO A 451 3.68 20.13 15.52
N LEU A 452 3.67 21.36 16.03
CA LEU A 452 4.35 22.51 15.42
C LEU A 452 5.88 22.32 15.32
N ASP A 453 6.46 21.43 16.10
CA ASP A 453 7.89 21.10 16.07
C ASP A 453 8.25 20.12 14.94
N PHE A 454 7.26 19.68 14.16
CA PHE A 454 7.48 18.72 13.09
C PHE A 454 7.14 19.29 11.73
N ASN A 455 7.90 18.85 10.74
CA ASN A 455 7.68 19.13 9.33
C ASN A 455 7.64 17.79 8.56
N LEU A 456 6.78 17.71 7.54
CA LEU A 456 6.69 16.57 6.64
C LEU A 456 7.29 16.91 5.30
N ASP A 457 8.28 16.14 4.85
CA ASP A 457 8.83 16.23 3.51
C ASP A 457 8.13 15.24 2.59
N ILE A 458 7.56 15.74 1.51
CA ILE A 458 6.83 14.96 0.52
C ILE A 458 7.41 15.28 -0.85
N THR A 459 7.76 14.25 -1.61
CA THR A 459 8.40 14.46 -2.92
C THR A 459 7.47 15.16 -3.92
N GLU A 460 8.03 15.98 -4.81
CA GLU A 460 7.29 16.62 -5.90
C GLU A 460 6.48 15.59 -6.70
N LYS A 461 7.07 14.44 -7.02
CA LYS A 461 6.44 13.35 -7.76
C LYS A 461 5.21 12.79 -7.06
N ASP A 462 5.30 12.54 -5.77
CA ASP A 462 4.19 11.99 -4.99
C ASP A 462 3.06 13.00 -4.84
N ALA A 463 3.39 14.25 -4.53
CA ALA A 463 2.42 15.35 -4.40
C ALA A 463 1.63 15.58 -5.69
N MET A 464 2.27 15.42 -6.86
CA MET A 464 1.63 15.65 -8.17
C MET A 464 0.89 14.42 -8.72
N SER A 465 1.02 13.25 -8.12
CA SER A 465 0.39 12.01 -8.61
C SER A 465 -1.14 12.09 -8.60
N ASN A 466 -1.74 12.71 -7.58
CA ASN A 466 -3.17 12.99 -7.47
C ASN A 466 -3.39 14.30 -6.70
N ILE A 467 -3.35 15.42 -7.40
CA ILE A 467 -3.34 16.75 -6.79
C ILE A 467 -4.59 17.04 -5.94
N ASP A 468 -5.78 16.61 -6.38
CA ASP A 468 -7.03 16.86 -5.65
C ASP A 468 -7.02 16.17 -4.29
N LYS A 469 -6.56 14.92 -4.24
CA LYS A 469 -6.38 14.18 -2.99
C LYS A 469 -5.27 14.79 -2.13
N THR A 470 -4.15 15.14 -2.74
CA THR A 470 -3.00 15.75 -2.03
C THR A 470 -3.38 17.04 -1.32
N VAL A 471 -4.20 17.90 -1.92
CA VAL A 471 -4.70 19.14 -1.27
C VAL A 471 -5.49 18.82 -0.01
N ILE A 472 -6.35 17.80 -0.05
CA ILE A 472 -7.14 17.35 1.10
C ILE A 472 -6.21 16.81 2.19
N ASP A 473 -5.32 15.89 1.83
CA ASP A 473 -4.40 15.23 2.74
C ASP A 473 -3.48 16.24 3.45
N PHE A 474 -2.93 17.21 2.69
CA PHE A 474 -2.10 18.27 3.25
C PHE A 474 -2.87 19.21 4.18
N SER A 475 -4.13 19.49 3.86
CA SER A 475 -5.00 20.30 4.74
C SER A 475 -5.22 19.61 6.09
N LEU A 476 -5.43 18.28 6.07
CA LEU A 476 -5.58 17.48 7.29
C LEU A 476 -4.29 17.48 8.14
N PHE A 477 -3.11 17.37 7.54
CA PHE A 477 -1.84 17.48 8.28
C PHE A 477 -1.64 18.88 8.88
N LYS A 478 -2.02 19.92 8.16
CA LYS A 478 -1.97 21.31 8.69
C LYS A 478 -2.95 21.54 9.84
N GLU A 479 -4.15 20.95 9.81
CA GLU A 479 -5.10 20.99 10.91
C GLU A 479 -4.54 20.36 12.19
N LEU A 480 -3.63 19.39 12.06
CA LEU A 480 -2.88 18.82 13.18
C LEU A 480 -1.77 19.74 13.72
N GLY A 481 -1.42 20.81 13.01
CA GLY A 481 -0.30 21.70 13.35
C GLY A 481 1.02 21.37 12.66
N LEU A 482 1.05 20.33 11.80
CA LEU A 482 2.27 19.94 11.07
C LEU A 482 2.60 20.96 9.96
N SER A 483 3.88 21.26 9.78
CA SER A 483 4.38 21.96 8.58
C SER A 483 4.59 20.98 7.44
N ILE A 484 4.52 21.43 6.18
CA ILE A 484 4.72 20.59 5.00
C ILE A 484 5.72 21.25 4.06
N SER A 485 6.70 20.47 3.63
CA SER A 485 7.66 20.86 2.59
C SER A 485 7.45 20.03 1.34
N LEU A 486 7.63 20.64 0.20
CA LEU A 486 7.72 19.94 -1.08
C LEU A 486 9.18 19.67 -1.40
N ASP A 487 9.54 18.39 -1.46
CA ASP A 487 10.91 17.93 -1.64
C ASP A 487 11.26 17.62 -3.10
N HIS A 488 12.57 17.72 -3.43
CA HIS A 488 13.14 17.50 -4.77
C HIS A 488 12.53 18.42 -5.85
N PHE A 489 12.22 19.66 -5.51
CA PHE A 489 11.61 20.60 -6.45
C PHE A 489 12.59 21.02 -7.56
N GLY A 490 12.11 20.97 -8.81
CA GLY A 490 12.88 21.28 -10.01
C GLY A 490 13.25 20.07 -10.84
N ALA A 491 12.89 18.86 -10.41
CA ALA A 491 13.05 17.62 -11.19
C ALA A 491 12.02 17.49 -12.34
N GLY A 492 11.02 18.39 -12.43
CA GLY A 492 10.20 18.56 -13.65
C GLY A 492 8.77 18.02 -13.60
N TYR A 493 8.17 17.84 -12.43
CA TYR A 493 6.81 17.28 -12.28
C TYR A 493 5.70 18.34 -12.05
N SER A 494 6.02 19.55 -11.61
CA SER A 494 5.02 20.51 -11.16
C SER A 494 4.58 21.54 -12.20
N SER A 495 3.27 21.81 -12.24
CA SER A 495 2.73 23.02 -12.85
C SER A 495 2.57 24.13 -11.79
N LEU A 496 2.76 25.38 -12.21
CA LEU A 496 2.59 26.55 -11.36
C LEU A 496 1.20 26.61 -10.70
N LYS A 497 0.17 26.16 -11.42
CA LYS A 497 -1.21 26.07 -10.92
C LYS A 497 -1.34 25.14 -9.73
N HIS A 498 -0.63 24.02 -9.74
CA HIS A 498 -0.69 23.05 -8.65
C HIS A 498 -0.01 23.56 -7.39
N LEU A 499 1.13 24.25 -7.53
CA LEU A 499 1.82 24.86 -6.38
C LEU A 499 0.95 25.89 -5.65
N GLN A 500 0.12 26.66 -6.37
CA GLN A 500 -0.74 27.68 -5.76
C GLN A 500 -1.83 27.13 -4.85
N ILE A 501 -2.26 25.88 -5.07
CA ILE A 501 -3.35 25.28 -4.29
C ILE A 501 -2.87 24.38 -3.15
N LEU A 502 -1.58 24.02 -3.16
CA LEU A 502 -1.02 23.19 -2.09
C LEU A 502 -0.74 24.04 -0.84
N PRO A 503 -1.19 23.62 0.34
CA PRO A 503 -0.96 24.35 1.57
C PRO A 503 0.44 24.07 2.13
N LEU A 504 1.49 24.45 1.40
CA LEU A 504 2.89 24.26 1.78
C LEU A 504 3.35 25.33 2.78
N SER A 505 4.44 25.02 3.48
CA SER A 505 5.21 25.98 4.30
C SER A 505 6.57 26.23 3.69
N MET A 506 7.13 25.26 2.99
CA MET A 506 8.52 25.28 2.53
C MET A 506 8.67 24.55 1.20
N LEU A 507 9.68 24.93 0.42
CA LEU A 507 10.05 24.30 -0.83
C LEU A 507 11.55 23.96 -0.79
N LYS A 508 11.92 22.70 -1.06
CA LYS A 508 13.29 22.22 -1.05
C LYS A 508 13.79 22.09 -2.49
N ILE A 509 14.83 22.84 -2.83
CA ILE A 509 15.45 22.83 -4.17
C ILE A 509 16.34 21.60 -4.25
N ASP A 510 16.10 20.78 -5.27
CA ASP A 510 16.86 19.55 -5.51
C ASP A 510 18.36 19.80 -5.68
N ARG A 511 19.16 18.89 -5.15
CA ARG A 511 20.62 18.92 -5.21
C ARG A 511 21.15 19.09 -6.64
N SER A 512 20.48 18.57 -7.66
CA SER A 512 20.93 18.68 -9.06
C SER A 512 21.04 20.12 -9.55
N LEU A 513 20.24 21.05 -9.01
CA LEU A 513 20.31 22.47 -9.32
C LEU A 513 21.34 23.23 -8.48
N ILE A 514 21.75 22.66 -7.35
CA ILE A 514 22.76 23.26 -6.44
C ILE A 514 24.17 22.80 -6.83
N PHE A 515 24.29 21.55 -7.31
CA PHE A 515 25.54 21.06 -7.86
C PHE A 515 25.99 21.96 -9.01
N ASP A 516 27.27 22.35 -9.03
CA ASP A 516 27.85 23.32 -9.98
C ASP A 516 27.28 24.76 -9.94
N LEU A 517 26.50 25.14 -8.95
CA LEU A 517 25.90 26.47 -8.84
C LEU A 517 26.96 27.59 -8.94
N SER A 518 28.20 27.32 -8.51
CA SER A 518 29.30 28.30 -8.56
C SER A 518 29.83 28.57 -9.96
N SER A 519 29.58 27.68 -10.93
CA SER A 519 30.11 27.76 -12.30
C SER A 519 29.03 27.78 -13.39
N ASN A 520 27.78 27.41 -13.03
CA ASN A 520 26.66 27.26 -13.96
C ASN A 520 25.65 28.42 -13.81
N LEU A 521 25.65 29.34 -14.78
CA LEU A 521 24.73 30.47 -14.82
C LEU A 521 23.27 30.05 -15.00
N ASP A 522 23.01 28.97 -15.75
CA ASP A 522 21.65 28.47 -15.96
C ASP A 522 21.04 27.95 -14.65
N HIS A 523 21.84 27.23 -13.83
CA HIS A 523 21.43 26.81 -12.50
C HIS A 523 21.18 28.02 -11.59
N GLN A 524 22.02 29.05 -11.62
CA GLN A 524 21.79 30.27 -10.85
C GLN A 524 20.48 30.97 -11.26
N MET A 525 20.18 31.05 -12.56
CA MET A 525 18.92 31.62 -13.04
C MET A 525 17.71 30.75 -12.64
N ALA A 526 17.83 29.45 -12.72
CA ALA A 526 16.78 28.52 -12.29
C ALA A 526 16.50 28.64 -10.79
N VAL A 527 17.53 28.58 -9.95
CA VAL A 527 17.41 28.73 -8.50
C VAL A 527 16.79 30.10 -8.15
N LYS A 528 17.23 31.21 -8.80
CA LYS A 528 16.64 32.54 -8.61
C LYS A 528 15.15 32.58 -8.95
N ALA A 529 14.76 31.93 -10.05
CA ALA A 529 13.36 31.88 -10.45
C ALA A 529 12.52 31.08 -9.44
N ILE A 530 13.04 29.96 -8.93
CA ILE A 530 12.39 29.13 -7.91
C ILE A 530 12.24 29.89 -6.60
N VAL A 531 13.29 30.56 -6.10
CA VAL A 531 13.24 31.36 -4.87
C VAL A 531 12.18 32.46 -4.99
N ASN A 532 12.19 33.23 -6.08
CA ASN A 532 11.20 34.29 -6.31
C ASN A 532 9.78 33.76 -6.38
N LEU A 533 9.57 32.60 -7.03
CA LEU A 533 8.27 31.93 -7.11
C LEU A 533 7.78 31.53 -5.72
N ALA A 534 8.62 30.82 -4.95
CA ALA A 534 8.29 30.35 -3.61
C ALA A 534 7.90 31.52 -2.69
N HIS A 535 8.70 32.59 -2.67
CA HIS A 535 8.40 33.80 -1.89
C HIS A 535 7.11 34.50 -2.32
N THR A 536 6.81 34.54 -3.62
CA THR A 536 5.53 35.05 -4.14
C THR A 536 4.34 34.26 -3.63
N LEU A 537 4.50 32.95 -3.43
CA LEU A 537 3.48 32.04 -2.88
C LEU A 537 3.48 32.02 -1.33
N GLY A 538 4.42 32.70 -0.68
CA GLY A 538 4.53 32.72 0.78
C GLY A 538 5.25 31.51 1.38
N TYR A 539 6.08 30.80 0.60
CA TYR A 539 6.87 29.66 1.04
C TYR A 539 8.30 30.04 1.32
N GLU A 540 8.91 29.46 2.35
CA GLU A 540 10.36 29.51 2.57
C GLU A 540 11.08 28.51 1.66
N VAL A 541 12.36 28.74 1.39
CA VAL A 541 13.15 27.91 0.48
C VAL A 541 14.37 27.32 1.18
N VAL A 542 14.56 26.01 1.01
CA VAL A 542 15.76 25.27 1.43
C VAL A 542 16.54 24.84 0.20
N ALA A 543 17.82 25.13 0.13
CA ALA A 543 18.73 24.56 -0.86
C ALA A 543 19.37 23.28 -0.31
N GLU A 544 19.24 22.18 -1.06
CA GLU A 544 19.77 20.87 -0.67
C GLU A 544 21.12 20.58 -1.31
N GLY A 545 21.93 19.76 -0.62
CA GLY A 545 23.19 19.29 -1.16
C GLY A 545 24.29 20.36 -1.26
N VAL A 546 24.24 21.38 -0.42
CA VAL A 546 25.27 22.43 -0.38
C VAL A 546 26.60 21.85 0.13
N GLU A 547 27.64 21.92 -0.68
CA GLU A 547 28.96 21.33 -0.37
C GLU A 547 30.07 22.38 -0.22
N THR A 548 29.88 23.61 -0.74
CA THR A 548 30.93 24.62 -0.74
C THR A 548 30.48 25.99 -0.21
N ALA A 549 31.41 26.73 0.40
CA ALA A 549 31.15 28.09 0.85
C ALA A 549 30.86 29.08 -0.30
N LYS A 550 31.24 28.75 -1.53
CA LYS A 550 30.90 29.55 -2.73
C LYS A 550 29.43 29.44 -3.05
N GLU A 551 28.86 28.24 -2.98
CA GLU A 551 27.41 28.02 -3.15
C GLU A 551 26.59 28.80 -2.12
N VAL A 552 27.01 28.81 -0.85
CA VAL A 552 26.37 29.60 0.21
C VAL A 552 26.33 31.07 -0.13
N LYS A 553 27.45 31.64 -0.62
CA LYS A 553 27.51 33.07 -1.01
C LYS A 553 26.53 33.40 -2.15
N ILE A 554 26.42 32.47 -3.13
CA ILE A 554 25.50 32.66 -4.25
C ILE A 554 24.05 32.52 -3.77
N LEU A 555 23.72 31.49 -2.97
CA LEU A 555 22.40 31.31 -2.39
C LEU A 555 21.94 32.51 -1.56
N ASN A 556 22.83 33.08 -0.74
CA ASN A 556 22.57 34.31 -0.02
C ASN A 556 22.27 35.49 -0.97
N HIS A 557 23.04 35.64 -2.06
CA HIS A 557 22.80 36.66 -3.07
C HIS A 557 21.48 36.47 -3.82
N LEU A 558 21.04 35.24 -3.97
CA LEU A 558 19.76 34.86 -4.59
C LEU A 558 18.58 34.92 -3.60
N ASN A 559 18.81 35.33 -2.34
CA ASN A 559 17.86 35.41 -1.24
C ASN A 559 17.23 34.06 -0.86
N CYS A 560 17.96 32.95 -1.01
CA CYS A 560 17.53 31.68 -0.45
C CYS A 560 17.53 31.76 1.08
N ASP A 561 16.50 31.17 1.74
CA ASP A 561 16.30 31.33 3.18
C ASP A 561 17.18 30.39 3.98
N HIS A 562 17.24 29.13 3.56
CA HIS A 562 17.85 28.03 4.29
C HIS A 562 18.70 27.14 3.41
N ALA A 563 19.60 26.39 4.02
CA ALA A 563 20.44 25.42 3.33
C ALA A 563 20.71 24.20 4.17
N GLN A 564 20.88 23.07 3.49
CA GLN A 564 21.27 21.77 4.02
C GLN A 564 22.34 21.15 3.11
N GLY A 565 23.36 20.52 3.69
CA GLY A 565 24.37 19.86 2.89
C GLY A 565 25.64 19.52 3.67
N TYR A 566 26.55 18.84 3.02
CA TYR A 566 27.78 18.33 3.63
C TYR A 566 28.77 19.44 4.02
N LEU A 567 28.59 20.65 3.53
CA LEU A 567 29.34 21.80 4.01
C LEU A 567 29.07 22.06 5.50
N PHE A 568 27.83 21.90 5.94
CA PHE A 568 27.43 22.13 7.33
C PHE A 568 27.66 20.89 8.18
N SER A 569 27.06 19.79 7.78
CA SER A 569 27.23 18.48 8.41
C SER A 569 26.70 17.36 7.53
N ARG A 570 27.30 16.18 7.67
CA ARG A 570 26.68 14.92 7.24
C ARG A 570 25.57 14.54 8.21
N PRO A 571 24.64 13.65 7.82
CA PRO A 571 23.72 13.06 8.79
C PRO A 571 24.47 12.42 9.95
N LEU A 572 24.15 12.81 11.19
CA LEU A 572 24.82 12.41 12.41
C LEU A 572 23.91 11.51 13.28
N PRO A 573 24.46 10.54 13.99
CA PRO A 573 23.72 9.84 15.04
C PRO A 573 23.33 10.81 16.16
N VAL A 574 22.29 10.47 16.94
CA VAL A 574 21.72 11.31 17.99
C VAL A 574 22.78 11.97 18.89
N PHE A 575 23.73 11.17 19.37
CA PHE A 575 24.76 11.66 20.30
C PHE A 575 25.63 12.76 19.69
N GLU A 576 26.11 12.56 18.47
CA GLU A 576 26.94 13.55 17.76
C GLU A 576 26.13 14.79 17.37
N PHE A 577 24.85 14.61 16.98
CA PHE A 577 23.95 15.72 16.68
C PHE A 577 23.69 16.61 17.92
N GLN A 578 23.57 16.00 19.11
CA GLN A 578 23.39 16.73 20.36
C GLN A 578 24.56 17.67 20.69
N GLU A 579 25.79 17.32 20.27
CA GLU A 579 26.94 18.23 20.45
C GLU A 579 26.81 19.51 19.60
N LEU A 580 26.10 19.45 18.46
CA LEU A 580 25.81 20.65 17.66
C LEU A 580 24.68 21.51 18.27
N LEU A 581 23.87 20.96 19.16
CA LEU A 581 22.80 21.69 19.85
C LEU A 581 23.29 22.50 21.06
N ARG A 582 24.49 22.18 21.56
CA ARG A 582 25.14 22.84 22.71
C ARG A 582 25.85 24.12 22.29
#